data_521c7e7735548260ab73810338f06524
#
_entry.id   521c7e7735548260ab73810338f06524
#
_cell.length_a   1.000
_cell.length_b   1.000
_cell.length_c   1.000
_cell.angle_alpha   90.00
_cell.angle_beta   90.00
_cell.angle_gamma   90.00
#
_symmetry.space_group_name_H-M   'P 1'
#
loop_
_entity.id
_entity.type
_entity.pdbx_description
1 polymer ?
#
loop_
_entity_poly.entity_id
_entity_poly.type
_entity_poly.pdbx_seq_one_letter_code
_entity_poly.pdbx_strand_id
1 'polypeptide(L)'
;MLDWKCPLEEIPVGKGRKLKEGKDLAVISLGPIGNVAARAIERAEKDKGISIAHYDLRFLKPLDEALLHEVGLNFQHVVTIEDGVKKGGMGSAVLEFMADNDYIPHIRRIGVPDAFIEHGTIQELYHLCEMDEEGIYTLLIKNEE
;
A
#
# COMPACT_ATOMS: atom_id res chain seq x y z
N MET A 1 -8.81 -10.14 16.62
CA MET A 1 -7.53 -9.83 17.32
C MET A 1 -6.51 -10.83 16.79
N LEU A 2 -5.40 -10.36 16.24
CA LEU A 2 -4.35 -11.26 15.75
C LEU A 2 -3.74 -12.04 16.93
N ASP A 3 -3.52 -13.33 16.73
CA ASP A 3 -2.83 -14.14 17.72
C ASP A 3 -1.34 -13.77 17.70
N TRP A 4 -0.91 -13.00 18.71
CA TRP A 4 0.49 -12.60 18.87
C TRP A 4 1.38 -13.70 19.46
N LYS A 5 0.78 -14.81 19.92
CA LYS A 5 1.49 -15.99 20.46
C LYS A 5 1.82 -16.99 19.36
N CYS A 6 2.31 -16.53 18.24
CA CYS A 6 2.85 -17.38 17.18
C CYS A 6 4.37 -17.60 17.40
N PRO A 7 4.95 -18.68 16.86
CA PRO A 7 6.40 -18.85 16.85
C PRO A 7 7.09 -17.65 16.20
N LEU A 8 8.25 -17.28 16.76
CA LEU A 8 9.07 -16.24 16.15
C LEU A 8 9.66 -16.76 14.84
N GLU A 9 9.50 -15.97 13.78
CA GLU A 9 10.10 -16.22 12.47
C GLU A 9 11.16 -15.16 12.18
N GLU A 10 12.27 -15.58 11.58
CA GLU A 10 13.28 -14.65 11.11
C GLU A 10 12.74 -13.87 9.90
N ILE A 11 12.81 -12.54 9.95
CA ILE A 11 12.41 -11.67 8.86
C ILE A 11 13.69 -11.16 8.17
N PRO A 12 14.00 -11.61 6.94
CA PRO A 12 15.17 -11.13 6.21
C PRO A 12 15.05 -9.62 5.95
N VAL A 13 16.10 -8.88 6.30
CA VAL A 13 16.14 -7.42 6.07
C VAL A 13 16.03 -7.12 4.59
N GLY A 14 15.21 -6.14 4.23
CA GLY A 14 14.98 -5.73 2.86
C GLY A 14 14.12 -6.71 2.04
N LYS A 15 13.37 -7.59 2.71
CA LYS A 15 12.44 -8.50 2.05
C LYS A 15 11.00 -8.20 2.44
N GLY A 16 10.24 -7.79 1.42
CA GLY A 16 8.79 -7.71 1.48
C GLY A 16 8.13 -9.07 1.34
N ARG A 17 6.81 -9.06 1.25
CA ARG A 17 6.01 -10.27 0.99
C ARG A 17 4.78 -9.94 0.19
N LYS A 18 4.34 -10.89 -0.64
CA LYS A 18 3.04 -10.85 -1.25
C LYS A 18 2.02 -11.42 -0.26
N LEU A 19 1.02 -10.62 0.07
CA LEU A 19 -0.08 -11.01 0.98
C LEU A 19 -1.24 -11.62 0.22
N LYS A 20 -1.46 -11.19 -1.02
CA LYS A 20 -2.59 -11.60 -1.85
C LYS A 20 -2.22 -11.50 -3.33
N GLU A 21 -2.64 -12.47 -4.12
CA GLU A 21 -2.56 -12.45 -5.59
C GLU A 21 -3.66 -11.55 -6.19
N GLY A 22 -3.38 -10.96 -7.35
CA GLY A 22 -4.31 -10.14 -8.12
C GLY A 22 -3.77 -9.85 -9.51
N LYS A 23 -4.59 -9.23 -10.39
CA LYS A 23 -4.23 -9.04 -11.80
C LYS A 23 -4.44 -7.62 -12.32
N ASP A 24 -5.38 -6.87 -11.74
CA ASP A 24 -5.81 -5.58 -12.31
C ASP A 24 -5.11 -4.39 -11.66
N LEU A 25 -4.85 -4.49 -10.35
CA LEU A 25 -4.27 -3.43 -9.54
C LEU A 25 -3.32 -4.04 -8.50
N ALA A 26 -2.18 -3.39 -8.24
CA ALA A 26 -1.30 -3.72 -7.12
C ALA A 26 -1.42 -2.67 -6.00
N VAL A 27 -1.62 -3.14 -4.77
CA VAL A 27 -1.50 -2.33 -3.56
C VAL A 27 -0.18 -2.69 -2.87
N ILE A 28 0.64 -1.68 -2.60
CA ILE A 28 1.87 -1.82 -1.80
C ILE A 28 1.65 -1.08 -0.49
N SER A 29 1.66 -1.79 0.61
CA SER A 29 1.52 -1.21 1.94
C SER A 29 2.80 -1.29 2.75
N LEU A 30 2.96 -0.37 3.71
CA LEU A 30 4.05 -0.38 4.68
C LEU A 30 3.49 -0.17 6.09
N GLY A 31 3.68 -1.17 6.95
CA GLY A 31 3.28 -1.11 8.35
C GLY A 31 1.81 -1.49 8.62
N PRO A 32 1.30 -1.19 9.83
CA PRO A 32 -0.02 -1.65 10.29
C PRO A 32 -1.21 -1.19 9.44
N ILE A 33 -1.05 -0.10 8.68
CA ILE A 33 -2.08 0.40 7.74
C ILE A 33 -2.43 -0.65 6.67
N GLY A 34 -1.54 -1.60 6.41
CA GLY A 34 -1.80 -2.73 5.53
C GLY A 34 -3.03 -3.58 5.94
N ASN A 35 -3.36 -3.63 7.25
CA ASN A 35 -4.57 -4.31 7.72
C ASN A 35 -5.86 -3.55 7.36
N VAL A 36 -5.79 -2.22 7.31
CA VAL A 36 -6.91 -1.39 6.83
C VAL A 36 -7.06 -1.56 5.32
N ALA A 37 -5.94 -1.54 4.59
CA ALA A 37 -5.91 -1.78 3.16
C ALA A 37 -6.51 -3.15 2.78
N ALA A 38 -6.20 -4.21 3.53
CA ALA A 38 -6.74 -5.55 3.27
C ALA A 38 -8.27 -5.58 3.29
N ARG A 39 -8.92 -4.92 4.28
CA ARG A 39 -10.40 -4.83 4.33
C ARG A 39 -10.98 -4.03 3.17
N ALA A 40 -10.35 -2.90 2.82
CA ALA A 40 -10.76 -2.09 1.68
C ALA A 40 -10.63 -2.86 0.35
N ILE A 41 -9.57 -3.67 0.20
CA ILE A 41 -9.35 -4.56 -0.95
C ILE A 41 -10.47 -5.60 -1.04
N GLU A 42 -10.75 -6.34 0.04
CA GLU A 42 -11.82 -7.35 0.06
C GLU A 42 -13.17 -6.75 -0.33
N ARG A 43 -13.48 -5.55 0.17
CA ARG A 43 -14.70 -4.83 -0.17
C ARG A 43 -14.73 -4.42 -1.65
N ALA A 44 -13.65 -3.84 -2.17
CA ALA A 44 -13.54 -3.41 -3.56
C ALA A 44 -13.70 -4.58 -4.54
N GLU A 45 -13.06 -5.71 -4.26
CA GLU A 45 -13.20 -6.93 -5.06
C GLU A 45 -14.64 -7.47 -5.07
N LYS A 46 -15.27 -7.49 -3.90
CA LYS A 46 -16.66 -7.95 -3.77
C LYS A 46 -17.64 -7.05 -4.52
N ASP A 47 -17.46 -5.74 -4.43
CA ASP A 47 -18.42 -4.77 -4.95
C ASP A 47 -18.23 -4.50 -6.45
N LYS A 48 -16.98 -4.61 -6.95
CA LYS A 48 -16.60 -4.23 -8.32
C LYS A 48 -16.09 -5.39 -9.17
N GLY A 49 -15.78 -6.53 -8.58
CA GLY A 49 -15.23 -7.67 -9.30
C GLY A 49 -13.78 -7.50 -9.77
N ILE A 50 -13.08 -6.45 -9.34
CA ILE A 50 -11.66 -6.21 -9.66
C ILE A 50 -10.78 -7.17 -8.88
N SER A 51 -9.63 -7.55 -9.46
CA SER A 51 -8.67 -8.48 -8.86
C SER A 51 -7.43 -7.71 -8.37
N ILE A 52 -7.28 -7.55 -7.07
CA ILE A 52 -6.25 -6.68 -6.47
C ILE A 52 -5.16 -7.51 -5.79
N ALA A 53 -3.92 -7.35 -6.24
CA ALA A 53 -2.75 -7.88 -5.55
C ALA A 53 -2.39 -7.00 -4.34
N HIS A 54 -1.94 -7.62 -3.24
CA HIS A 54 -1.52 -6.88 -2.06
C HIS A 54 -0.12 -7.31 -1.63
N TYR A 55 0.78 -6.35 -1.54
CA TYR A 55 2.17 -6.52 -1.11
C TYR A 55 2.43 -5.72 0.17
N ASP A 56 3.13 -6.34 1.11
CA ASP A 56 3.68 -5.68 2.30
C ASP A 56 5.19 -5.48 2.07
N LEU A 57 5.59 -4.23 1.90
CA LEU A 57 6.98 -3.90 1.61
C LEU A 57 7.91 -4.14 2.80
N ARG A 58 7.39 -4.11 4.03
CA ARG A 58 8.09 -4.31 5.31
C ARG A 58 9.23 -3.32 5.57
N PHE A 59 10.07 -3.04 4.58
CA PHE A 59 11.26 -2.18 4.71
C PHE A 59 11.26 -1.09 3.66
N LEU A 60 11.51 0.14 4.10
CA LEU A 60 11.77 1.27 3.21
C LEU A 60 13.24 1.29 2.77
N LYS A 61 14.14 0.89 3.67
CA LYS A 61 15.58 0.78 3.41
C LYS A 61 16.17 -0.45 4.10
N PRO A 62 16.77 -1.35 3.32
CA PRO A 62 16.75 -1.38 1.84
C PRO A 62 15.36 -1.76 1.30
N LEU A 63 15.03 -1.30 0.09
CA LEU A 63 13.84 -1.72 -0.64
C LEU A 63 13.97 -3.17 -1.13
N ASP A 64 12.87 -3.90 -1.22
CA ASP A 64 12.83 -5.16 -1.95
C ASP A 64 12.68 -4.89 -3.45
N GLU A 65 13.80 -4.71 -4.13
CA GLU A 65 13.82 -4.43 -5.56
C GLU A 65 13.19 -5.57 -6.39
N ALA A 66 13.37 -6.83 -5.96
CA ALA A 66 12.76 -7.97 -6.67
C ALA A 66 11.23 -7.91 -6.65
N LEU A 67 10.64 -7.55 -5.50
CA LEU A 67 9.20 -7.32 -5.36
C LEU A 67 8.75 -6.14 -6.23
N LEU A 68 9.50 -5.05 -6.25
CA LEU A 68 9.15 -3.87 -7.05
C LEU A 68 9.29 -4.13 -8.55
N HIS A 69 10.28 -4.91 -8.99
CA HIS A 69 10.38 -5.38 -10.37
C HIS A 69 9.17 -6.23 -10.75
N GLU A 70 8.74 -7.16 -9.89
CA GLU A 70 7.52 -7.95 -10.13
C GLU A 70 6.31 -7.04 -10.34
N VAL A 71 6.13 -6.03 -9.46
CA VAL A 71 5.02 -5.08 -9.58
C VAL A 71 5.12 -4.26 -10.86
N GLY A 72 6.30 -3.69 -11.17
CA GLY A 72 6.51 -2.87 -12.36
C GLY A 72 6.27 -3.60 -13.68
N LEU A 73 6.57 -4.90 -13.73
CA LEU A 73 6.37 -5.73 -14.91
C LEU A 73 4.92 -6.18 -15.12
N ASN A 74 4.15 -6.34 -14.04
CA ASN A 74 2.84 -6.99 -14.12
C ASN A 74 1.65 -6.05 -13.95
N PHE A 75 1.84 -4.82 -13.44
CA PHE A 75 0.72 -3.94 -13.13
C PHE A 75 0.85 -2.56 -13.78
N GLN A 76 -0.22 -2.14 -14.46
CA GLN A 76 -0.35 -0.78 -15.00
C GLN A 76 -0.87 0.21 -13.94
N HIS A 77 -1.53 -0.28 -12.90
CA HIS A 77 -2.09 0.52 -11.81
C HIS A 77 -1.51 0.07 -10.47
N VAL A 78 -0.98 1.01 -9.72
CA VAL A 78 -0.36 0.76 -8.41
C VAL A 78 -0.89 1.77 -7.40
N VAL A 79 -1.22 1.31 -6.21
CA VAL A 79 -1.55 2.17 -5.06
C VAL A 79 -0.55 1.90 -3.95
N THR A 80 0.13 2.93 -3.46
CA THR A 80 0.98 2.82 -2.27
C THR A 80 0.26 3.38 -1.05
N ILE A 81 0.37 2.69 0.09
CA ILE A 81 -0.31 3.04 1.34
C ILE A 81 0.70 2.98 2.49
N GLU A 82 0.92 4.11 3.15
CA GLU A 82 1.87 4.22 4.26
C GLU A 82 1.30 5.02 5.43
N ASP A 83 1.64 4.64 6.65
CA ASP A 83 1.39 5.43 7.85
C ASP A 83 2.59 6.37 8.08
N GLY A 84 2.77 7.26 7.14
CA GLY A 84 3.87 8.21 7.07
C GLY A 84 3.53 9.37 6.15
N VAL A 85 4.42 10.36 6.08
CA VAL A 85 4.25 11.53 5.22
C VAL A 85 4.34 11.13 3.76
N LYS A 86 3.31 11.46 2.99
CA LYS A 86 3.21 11.13 1.55
C LYS A 86 4.35 11.71 0.69
N LYS A 87 4.88 12.90 1.04
CA LYS A 87 6.03 13.49 0.37
C LYS A 87 7.34 12.97 0.97
N GLY A 88 8.17 12.33 0.15
CA GLY A 88 9.44 11.74 0.58
C GLY A 88 9.31 10.44 1.38
N GLY A 89 8.10 9.88 1.50
CA GLY A 89 7.84 8.60 2.14
C GLY A 89 8.01 7.40 1.22
N MET A 90 7.43 6.26 1.60
CA MET A 90 7.52 5.00 0.87
C MET A 90 6.99 5.12 -0.56
N GLY A 91 5.85 5.77 -0.75
CA GLY A 91 5.30 5.99 -2.08
C GLY A 91 6.19 6.82 -3.00
N SER A 92 7.02 7.74 -2.45
CA SER A 92 8.03 8.45 -3.23
C SER A 92 9.17 7.54 -3.63
N ALA A 93 9.67 6.70 -2.73
CA ALA A 93 10.73 5.74 -3.03
C ALA A 93 10.29 4.71 -4.09
N VAL A 94 9.03 4.26 -4.04
CA VAL A 94 8.46 3.40 -5.11
C VAL A 94 8.42 4.11 -6.46
N LEU A 95 8.00 5.38 -6.49
CA LEU A 95 8.00 6.20 -7.72
C LEU A 95 9.41 6.37 -8.30
N GLU A 96 10.39 6.68 -7.46
CA GLU A 96 11.81 6.78 -7.87
C GLU A 96 12.29 5.45 -8.47
N PHE A 97 12.05 4.33 -7.77
CA PHE A 97 12.42 3.01 -8.26
C PHE A 97 11.77 2.69 -9.63
N MET A 98 10.47 2.97 -9.80
CA MET A 98 9.78 2.71 -11.07
C MET A 98 10.38 3.56 -12.20
N ALA A 99 10.66 4.84 -11.94
CA ALA A 99 11.27 5.73 -12.92
C ALA A 99 12.70 5.31 -13.30
N ASP A 100 13.51 4.92 -12.32
CA ASP A 100 14.89 4.49 -12.54
C ASP A 100 15.02 3.17 -13.33
N ASN A 101 13.93 2.39 -13.38
CA ASN A 101 13.87 1.11 -14.08
C ASN A 101 12.93 1.13 -15.31
N ASP A 102 12.59 2.30 -15.82
CA ASP A 102 11.74 2.49 -17.03
C ASP A 102 10.33 1.88 -16.92
N TYR A 103 9.82 1.64 -15.71
CA TYR A 103 8.43 1.28 -15.49
C TYR A 103 7.54 2.51 -15.47
N ILE A 104 6.39 2.46 -16.13
CA ILE A 104 5.46 3.60 -16.26
C ILE A 104 4.05 3.22 -15.74
N PRO A 105 3.89 2.66 -14.56
CA PRO A 105 2.57 2.42 -14.00
C PRO A 105 1.92 3.74 -13.57
N HIS A 106 0.60 3.79 -13.62
CA HIS A 106 -0.15 4.87 -12.98
C HIS A 106 -0.16 4.66 -11.47
N ILE A 107 0.59 5.50 -10.73
CA ILE A 107 0.74 5.35 -9.28
C ILE A 107 -0.09 6.38 -8.53
N ARG A 108 -0.97 5.90 -7.64
CA ARG A 108 -1.64 6.73 -6.62
C ARG A 108 -1.07 6.44 -5.25
N ARG A 109 -1.01 7.46 -4.40
CA ARG A 109 -0.37 7.36 -3.09
C ARG A 109 -1.32 7.79 -1.99
N ILE A 110 -1.44 6.97 -0.95
CA ILE A 110 -2.12 7.27 0.31
C ILE A 110 -1.08 7.39 1.41
N GLY A 111 -1.19 8.43 2.21
CA GLY A 111 -0.32 8.73 3.35
C GLY A 111 -0.68 10.07 3.94
N VAL A 112 -0.09 10.41 5.06
CA VAL A 112 -0.33 11.68 5.74
C VAL A 112 0.05 12.84 4.82
N PRO A 113 -0.84 13.82 4.58
CA PRO A 113 -0.53 14.98 3.77
C PRO A 113 0.60 15.82 4.39
N ASP A 114 1.32 16.55 3.54
CA ASP A 114 2.36 17.50 3.98
C ASP A 114 1.71 18.78 4.57
N ALA A 115 1.07 18.60 5.73
CA ALA A 115 0.36 19.64 6.47
C ALA A 115 0.35 19.30 7.95
N PHE A 116 0.16 20.31 8.80
CA PHE A 116 -0.05 20.06 10.23
C PHE A 116 -1.41 19.39 10.43
N ILE A 117 -1.37 18.22 11.06
CA ILE A 117 -2.57 17.48 11.46
C ILE A 117 -2.76 17.70 12.96
N GLU A 118 -3.95 18.15 13.35
CA GLU A 118 -4.28 18.33 14.76
C GLU A 118 -4.34 16.99 15.49
N HIS A 119 -4.23 17.02 16.82
CA HIS A 119 -4.30 15.81 17.64
C HIS A 119 -5.70 15.19 17.61
N GLY A 120 -5.76 13.86 17.66
CA GLY A 120 -6.99 13.10 17.69
C GLY A 120 -6.71 11.62 17.93
N THR A 121 -7.75 10.81 17.97
CA THR A 121 -7.60 9.35 17.95
C THR A 121 -7.09 8.89 16.60
N ILE A 122 -6.45 7.72 16.54
CA ILE A 122 -5.96 7.16 15.28
C ILE A 122 -7.07 7.05 14.22
N GLN A 123 -8.29 6.71 14.64
CA GLN A 123 -9.44 6.58 13.74
C GLN A 123 -9.86 7.92 13.15
N GLU A 124 -9.93 8.98 13.98
CA GLU A 124 -10.24 10.33 13.52
C GLU A 124 -9.16 10.85 12.57
N LEU A 125 -7.87 10.61 12.88
CA LEU A 125 -6.76 11.04 12.05
C LEU A 125 -6.71 10.28 10.71
N TYR A 126 -6.96 8.97 10.72
CA TYR A 126 -7.05 8.20 9.48
C TYR A 126 -8.23 8.65 8.62
N HIS A 127 -9.38 8.95 9.22
CA HIS A 127 -10.53 9.49 8.49
C HIS A 127 -10.21 10.86 7.88
N LEU A 128 -9.61 11.76 8.65
CA LEU A 128 -9.21 13.10 8.18
C LEU A 128 -8.21 13.04 7.01
N CYS A 129 -7.31 12.05 7.02
CA CYS A 129 -6.30 11.85 5.98
C CYS A 129 -6.76 10.93 4.84
N GLU A 130 -8.02 10.50 4.80
CA GLU A 130 -8.55 9.54 3.83
C GLU A 130 -7.75 8.20 3.82
N MET A 131 -7.23 7.83 4.99
CA MET A 131 -6.44 6.63 5.23
C MET A 131 -7.25 5.51 5.91
N ASP A 132 -8.50 5.76 6.20
CA ASP A 132 -9.45 4.77 6.70
C ASP A 132 -9.92 3.81 5.58
N GLU A 133 -10.70 2.81 5.95
CA GLU A 133 -11.20 1.82 5.00
C GLU A 133 -12.01 2.45 3.86
N GLU A 134 -12.83 3.48 4.16
CA GLU A 134 -13.66 4.17 3.17
C GLU A 134 -12.81 5.00 2.19
N GLY A 135 -11.82 5.74 2.70
CA GLY A 135 -10.90 6.52 1.87
C GLY A 135 -10.09 5.63 0.92
N ILE A 136 -9.52 4.54 1.46
CA ILE A 136 -8.79 3.56 0.67
C ILE A 136 -9.71 2.91 -0.37
N TYR A 137 -10.89 2.41 0.04
CA TYR A 137 -11.86 1.81 -0.87
C TYR A 137 -12.23 2.75 -2.02
N THR A 138 -12.56 4.01 -1.69
CA THR A 138 -12.93 5.02 -2.70
C THR A 138 -11.80 5.24 -3.72
N LEU A 139 -10.55 5.23 -3.27
CA LEU A 139 -9.40 5.37 -4.17
C LEU A 139 -9.21 4.14 -5.06
N LEU A 140 -9.40 2.94 -4.51
CA LEU A 140 -9.25 1.68 -5.26
C LEU A 140 -10.25 1.58 -6.42
N ILE A 141 -11.51 1.99 -6.21
CA ILE A 141 -12.56 1.89 -7.23
C ILE A 141 -12.54 3.01 -8.27
N LYS A 142 -11.85 4.13 -8.02
CA LYS A 142 -11.70 5.25 -8.99
C LYS A 142 -10.78 4.93 -10.17
N ASN A 143 -10.16 3.77 -10.20
CA ASN A 143 -9.28 3.36 -11.31
C ASN A 143 -10.04 2.79 -12.53
N GLU A 144 -11.36 2.71 -12.49
CA GLU A 144 -12.19 2.15 -13.56
C GLU A 144 -12.78 3.22 -14.52
N GLU A 145 -12.44 4.49 -14.34
CA GLU A 145 -12.78 5.59 -15.25
C GLU A 145 -11.50 6.09 -15.97
#